data_bf6d218cbc4aba22eafde264a97e6260
#
_entry.id   bf6d218cbc4aba22eafde264a97e6260
#
_cell.length_a   1.000
_cell.length_b   1.000
_cell.length_c   1.000
_cell.angle_alpha   90.00
_cell.angle_beta   90.00
_cell.angle_gamma   90.00
#
_symmetry.space_group_name_H-M   'P 1'
#
loop_
_entity.id
_entity.type
_entity.pdbx_description
1 polymer ?
#
loop_
_entity_poly.entity_id
_entity_poly.type
_entity_poly.pdbx_seq_one_letter_code
_entity_poly.pdbx_strand_id
1 'polypeptide(L)'
;MAADILGDYETFVKCKASAHISAGFEPGDLPNHLFDFQTEIVKWACLRGRAAIFADTGLGKTLMQLSWADEVASKTGGTVLVLAPLAVSEQTIEQGRTFGIEVSRVAQGGTPTGPGVWITNYERMDAIDFTELHGLVLDESSILKAHDGKTRQRIIDAAQGVPYR
;
A
#
# COMPACT_ATOMS: atom_id res chain seq x y z
N MET A 1 -6.53 29.95 33.40
CA MET A 1 -5.82 29.92 32.10
C MET A 1 -4.90 28.72 31.87
N ALA A 2 -4.21 28.15 32.88
CA ALA A 2 -3.36 26.95 32.66
C ALA A 2 -4.16 25.62 32.59
N ALA A 3 -5.32 25.52 33.19
CA ALA A 3 -6.17 24.32 33.20
C ALA A 3 -6.86 24.05 31.86
N ASP A 4 -7.14 25.09 31.06
CA ASP A 4 -7.80 24.98 29.76
C ASP A 4 -6.88 24.38 28.68
N ILE A 5 -5.58 24.69 28.74
CA ILE A 5 -4.60 24.21 27.75
C ILE A 5 -4.32 22.71 27.92
N LEU A 6 -4.34 22.18 29.14
CA LEU A 6 -4.16 20.74 29.40
C LEU A 6 -5.38 19.93 28.97
N GLY A 7 -6.59 20.43 29.15
CA GLY A 7 -7.82 19.80 28.68
C GLY A 7 -7.88 19.73 27.14
N ASP A 8 -7.44 20.77 26.47
CA ASP A 8 -7.36 20.82 24.99
C ASP A 8 -6.30 19.83 24.43
N TYR A 9 -5.15 19.71 25.10
CA TYR A 9 -4.10 18.77 24.71
C TYR A 9 -4.52 17.30 24.92
N GLU A 10 -5.14 16.98 26.05
CA GLU A 10 -5.66 15.63 26.31
C GLU A 10 -6.78 15.25 25.33
N THR A 11 -7.66 16.19 25.00
CA THR A 11 -8.72 15.99 24.01
C THR A 11 -8.12 15.80 22.62
N PHE A 12 -7.11 16.58 22.25
CA PHE A 12 -6.38 16.42 20.99
C PHE A 12 -5.67 15.06 20.89
N VAL A 13 -5.02 14.60 21.97
CA VAL A 13 -4.37 13.27 22.01
C VAL A 13 -5.40 12.15 21.93
N LYS A 14 -6.52 12.26 22.63
CA LYS A 14 -7.63 11.29 22.56
C LYS A 14 -8.25 11.24 21.15
N CYS A 15 -8.47 12.39 20.51
CA CYS A 15 -8.95 12.44 19.13
C CYS A 15 -7.96 11.79 18.14
N LYS A 16 -6.66 11.97 18.33
CA LYS A 16 -5.65 11.27 17.52
C LYS A 16 -5.60 9.75 17.80
N ALA A 17 -5.76 9.35 19.05
CA ALA A 17 -5.78 7.93 19.43
C ALA A 17 -7.05 7.21 18.95
N SER A 18 -8.21 7.88 18.96
CA SER A 18 -9.47 7.31 18.48
C SER A 18 -9.61 7.24 16.95
N ALA A 19 -8.75 7.94 16.21
CA ALA A 19 -8.75 7.90 14.74
C ALA A 19 -8.16 6.58 14.15
N HIS A 20 -7.68 5.66 14.99
CA HIS A 20 -7.15 4.37 14.56
C HIS A 20 -8.20 3.25 14.71
N ILE A 21 -9.27 3.33 13.95
CA ILE A 21 -10.06 2.13 13.68
C ILE A 21 -9.16 1.24 12.81
N SER A 22 -8.65 0.15 13.38
CA SER A 22 -7.95 -0.88 12.63
C SER A 22 -8.95 -1.48 11.64
N ALA A 23 -8.84 -1.11 10.38
CA ALA A 23 -9.66 -1.68 9.28
C ALA A 23 -8.96 -2.92 8.68
N GLY A 24 -7.90 -3.39 9.32
CA GLY A 24 -7.07 -4.49 8.84
C GLY A 24 -7.56 -5.87 9.26
N PHE A 25 -6.74 -6.86 8.99
CA PHE A 25 -6.99 -8.26 9.27
C PHE A 25 -5.72 -8.94 9.78
N GLU A 26 -5.89 -10.09 10.45
CA GLU A 26 -4.78 -10.96 10.81
C GLU A 26 -4.28 -11.65 9.53
N PRO A 27 -2.99 -11.50 9.16
CA PRO A 27 -2.44 -12.19 8.00
C PRO A 27 -2.37 -13.70 8.23
N GLY A 28 -2.26 -14.45 7.13
CA GLY A 28 -1.96 -15.87 7.15
C GLY A 28 -0.49 -16.16 7.47
N ASP A 29 -0.04 -17.34 7.04
CA ASP A 29 1.38 -17.70 7.15
C ASP A 29 2.20 -16.91 6.12
N LEU A 30 2.96 -15.93 6.60
CA LEU A 30 3.82 -15.12 5.75
C LEU A 30 5.02 -15.94 5.23
N PRO A 31 5.55 -15.59 4.06
CA PRO A 31 6.65 -16.32 3.46
C PRO A 31 7.89 -16.42 4.35
N ASN A 32 8.46 -17.63 4.46
CA ASN A 32 9.63 -17.92 5.31
C ASN A 32 10.93 -17.22 4.88
N HIS A 33 10.95 -16.59 3.72
CA HIS A 33 12.10 -15.85 3.23
C HIS A 33 12.15 -14.38 3.67
N LEU A 34 11.12 -13.93 4.40
CA LEU A 34 11.15 -12.64 5.09
C LEU A 34 12.06 -12.72 6.31
N PHE A 35 12.87 -11.70 6.52
CA PHE A 35 13.54 -11.54 7.81
C PHE A 35 12.52 -11.24 8.92
N ASP A 36 12.86 -11.55 10.17
CA ASP A 36 11.95 -11.35 11.30
C ASP A 36 11.36 -9.94 11.36
N PHE A 37 12.19 -8.92 11.19
CA PHE A 37 11.73 -7.53 11.19
C PHE A 37 10.77 -7.20 10.03
N GLN A 38 11.00 -7.81 8.85
CA GLN A 38 10.10 -7.64 7.68
C GLN A 38 8.75 -8.30 7.95
N THR A 39 8.79 -9.50 8.51
CA THR A 39 7.60 -10.25 8.94
C THR A 39 6.74 -9.43 9.90
N GLU A 40 7.36 -8.82 10.92
CA GLU A 40 6.65 -7.98 11.89
C GLU A 40 6.06 -6.70 11.26
N ILE A 41 6.79 -6.10 10.33
CA ILE A 41 6.28 -4.91 9.58
C ILE A 41 5.08 -5.30 8.71
N VAL A 42 5.14 -6.41 7.98
CA VAL A 42 4.03 -6.87 7.12
C VAL A 42 2.81 -7.23 7.97
N LYS A 43 2.99 -7.96 9.08
CA LYS A 43 1.91 -8.25 10.04
C LYS A 43 1.27 -6.96 10.54
N TRP A 44 2.08 -6.04 11.01
CA TRP A 44 1.60 -4.74 11.49
C TRP A 44 0.79 -4.00 10.41
N ALA A 45 1.27 -3.98 9.15
CA ALA A 45 0.60 -3.32 8.05
C ALA A 45 -0.74 -4.00 7.70
N CYS A 46 -0.82 -5.34 7.74
CA CYS A 46 -2.05 -6.09 7.56
C CYS A 46 -3.07 -5.78 8.67
N LEU A 47 -2.64 -5.77 9.92
CA LEU A 47 -3.48 -5.42 11.07
C LEU A 47 -4.01 -3.98 11.00
N ARG A 48 -3.23 -3.06 10.46
CA ARG A 48 -3.64 -1.67 10.27
C ARG A 48 -4.60 -1.48 9.09
N GLY A 49 -4.44 -2.29 8.03
CA GLY A 49 -5.17 -2.16 6.78
C GLY A 49 -4.77 -0.93 5.96
N ARG A 50 -4.33 0.13 6.62
CA ARG A 50 -3.82 1.38 6.04
C ARG A 50 -2.55 1.77 6.75
N ALA A 51 -1.41 1.68 6.05
CA ALA A 51 -0.10 1.85 6.66
C ALA A 51 0.87 2.58 5.73
N ALA A 52 1.80 3.31 6.32
CA ALA A 52 2.94 3.88 5.60
C ALA A 52 4.23 3.29 6.18
N ILE A 53 5.05 2.70 5.32
CA ILE A 53 6.31 2.06 5.70
C ILE A 53 7.47 2.93 5.19
N PHE A 54 8.19 3.53 6.12
CA PHE A 54 9.38 4.33 5.83
C PHE A 54 10.61 3.49 6.18
N ALA A 55 11.14 2.78 5.19
CA ALA A 55 12.34 1.96 5.34
C ALA A 55 13.46 2.48 4.44
N ASP A 56 14.68 2.39 4.90
CA ASP A 56 15.86 2.83 4.15
C ASP A 56 16.13 1.91 2.95
N THR A 57 17.04 2.34 2.06
CA THR A 57 17.50 1.52 0.92
C THR A 57 18.11 0.21 1.39
N GLY A 58 17.86 -0.87 0.64
CA GLY A 58 18.40 -2.19 0.98
C GLY A 58 17.64 -2.99 2.03
N LEU A 59 16.63 -2.43 2.69
CA LEU A 59 15.84 -3.14 3.71
C LEU A 59 14.71 -4.03 3.13
N GLY A 60 14.69 -4.25 1.81
CA GLY A 60 13.74 -5.16 1.17
C GLY A 60 12.31 -4.64 1.09
N LYS A 61 12.11 -3.32 0.91
CA LYS A 61 10.79 -2.70 0.77
C LYS A 61 9.90 -3.41 -0.25
N THR A 62 10.45 -3.74 -1.42
CA THR A 62 9.71 -4.40 -2.49
C THR A 62 9.14 -5.74 -2.03
N LEU A 63 9.89 -6.51 -1.28
CA LEU A 63 9.41 -7.79 -0.76
C LEU A 63 8.32 -7.61 0.28
N MET A 64 8.48 -6.66 1.22
CA MET A 64 7.45 -6.37 2.23
C MET A 64 6.14 -5.90 1.59
N GLN A 65 6.21 -4.99 0.60
CA GLN A 65 5.02 -4.50 -0.08
C GLN A 65 4.33 -5.57 -0.94
N LEU A 66 5.10 -6.45 -1.60
CA LEU A 66 4.53 -7.57 -2.36
C LEU A 66 3.89 -8.61 -1.44
N SER A 67 4.54 -8.95 -0.32
CA SER A 67 3.96 -9.86 0.67
C SER A 67 2.66 -9.29 1.27
N TRP A 68 2.63 -8.01 1.58
CA TRP A 68 1.40 -7.35 2.02
C TRP A 68 0.31 -7.36 0.94
N ALA A 69 0.67 -7.09 -0.31
CA ALA A 69 -0.27 -7.07 -1.43
C ALA A 69 -0.88 -8.46 -1.68
N ASP A 70 -0.07 -9.50 -1.59
CA ASP A 70 -0.48 -10.90 -1.74
C ASP A 70 -1.43 -11.32 -0.62
N GLU A 71 -1.14 -10.96 0.64
CA GLU A 71 -2.01 -11.18 1.79
C GLU A 71 -3.38 -10.49 1.62
N VAL A 72 -3.39 -9.24 1.15
CA VAL A 72 -4.63 -8.51 0.88
C VAL A 72 -5.41 -9.18 -0.25
N ALA A 73 -4.76 -9.54 -1.35
CA ALA A 73 -5.40 -10.22 -2.47
C ALA A 73 -6.00 -11.57 -2.04
N SER A 74 -5.24 -12.37 -1.30
CA SER A 74 -5.68 -13.67 -0.78
C SER A 74 -6.85 -13.54 0.20
N LYS A 75 -6.77 -12.58 1.12
CA LYS A 75 -7.81 -12.34 2.13
C LYS A 75 -9.12 -11.85 1.54
N THR A 76 -9.06 -10.98 0.54
CA THR A 76 -10.24 -10.35 -0.06
C THR A 76 -10.79 -11.14 -1.25
N GLY A 77 -9.99 -12.04 -1.83
CA GLY A 77 -10.26 -12.63 -3.14
C GLY A 77 -10.29 -11.59 -4.26
N GLY A 78 -9.63 -10.45 -4.05
CA GLY A 78 -9.78 -9.27 -4.88
C GLY A 78 -8.48 -8.79 -5.52
N THR A 79 -8.55 -7.61 -6.08
CA THR A 79 -7.50 -6.98 -6.88
C THR A 79 -6.70 -6.01 -6.05
N VAL A 80 -5.38 -6.17 -6.04
CA VAL A 80 -4.44 -5.23 -5.42
C VAL A 80 -3.55 -4.62 -6.50
N LEU A 81 -3.49 -3.29 -6.54
CA LEU A 81 -2.67 -2.56 -7.51
C LEU A 81 -1.43 -1.99 -6.84
N VAL A 82 -0.28 -2.23 -7.44
CA VAL A 82 0.99 -1.57 -7.11
C VAL A 82 1.25 -0.47 -8.13
N LEU A 83 1.34 0.77 -7.68
CA LEU A 83 1.81 1.89 -8.48
C LEU A 83 3.30 2.09 -8.19
N ALA A 84 4.13 1.94 -9.21
CA ALA A 84 5.58 2.06 -9.12
C ALA A 84 6.13 2.93 -10.25
N PRO A 85 7.32 3.54 -10.11
CA PRO A 85 7.99 4.17 -11.24
C PRO A 85 8.23 3.16 -12.37
N LEU A 86 8.13 3.62 -13.63
CA LEU A 86 8.27 2.75 -14.80
C LEU A 86 9.58 1.93 -14.76
N ALA A 87 10.67 2.56 -14.33
CA ALA A 87 12.00 1.93 -14.30
C ALA A 87 12.10 0.73 -13.35
N VAL A 88 11.27 0.65 -12.30
CA VAL A 88 11.36 -0.45 -11.31
C VAL A 88 10.29 -1.53 -11.50
N SER A 89 9.32 -1.31 -12.38
CA SER A 89 8.20 -2.25 -12.56
C SER A 89 8.66 -3.65 -12.98
N GLU A 90 9.63 -3.77 -13.89
CA GLU A 90 10.18 -5.07 -14.31
C GLU A 90 10.90 -5.77 -13.16
N GLN A 91 11.71 -5.03 -12.42
CA GLN A 91 12.42 -5.55 -11.26
C GLN A 91 11.44 -6.05 -10.19
N THR A 92 10.35 -5.33 -9.97
CA THR A 92 9.30 -5.73 -9.00
C THR A 92 8.63 -7.03 -9.41
N ILE A 93 8.29 -7.20 -10.69
CA ILE A 93 7.73 -8.45 -11.22
C ILE A 93 8.71 -9.61 -11.05
N GLU A 94 9.99 -9.41 -11.37
CA GLU A 94 11.01 -10.45 -11.25
C GLU A 94 11.27 -10.83 -9.79
N GLN A 95 11.27 -9.86 -8.88
CA GLN A 95 11.33 -10.15 -7.44
C GLN A 95 10.10 -10.93 -6.98
N GLY A 96 8.90 -10.54 -7.40
CA GLY A 96 7.69 -11.32 -7.12
C GLY A 96 7.85 -12.77 -7.53
N ARG A 97 8.29 -13.03 -8.78
CA ARG A 97 8.53 -14.37 -9.29
C ARG A 97 9.55 -15.14 -8.44
N THR A 98 10.66 -14.51 -8.05
CA THR A 98 11.71 -15.11 -7.22
C THR A 98 11.17 -15.58 -5.88
N PHE A 99 10.22 -14.85 -5.30
CA PHE A 99 9.65 -15.12 -3.99
C PHE A 99 8.30 -15.85 -4.03
N GLY A 100 7.86 -16.29 -5.21
CA GLY A 100 6.63 -17.07 -5.37
C GLY A 100 5.35 -16.22 -5.31
N ILE A 101 5.47 -14.90 -5.43
CA ILE A 101 4.33 -13.97 -5.51
C ILE A 101 4.09 -13.62 -6.97
N GLU A 102 2.94 -14.00 -7.51
CA GLU A 102 2.59 -13.69 -8.88
C GLU A 102 2.16 -12.23 -9.02
N VAL A 103 2.92 -11.48 -9.82
CA VAL A 103 2.65 -10.06 -10.10
C VAL A 103 2.37 -9.89 -11.58
N SER A 104 1.16 -9.51 -11.91
CA SER A 104 0.70 -9.28 -13.28
C SER A 104 0.85 -7.83 -13.69
N ARG A 105 1.26 -7.60 -14.95
CA ARG A 105 1.32 -6.25 -15.50
C ARG A 105 -0.04 -5.82 -16.03
N VAL A 106 -0.47 -4.63 -15.69
CA VAL A 106 -1.66 -4.02 -16.31
C VAL A 106 -1.37 -3.72 -17.78
N ALA A 107 -2.23 -4.17 -18.68
CA ALA A 107 -2.12 -3.92 -20.11
C ALA A 107 -2.12 -2.41 -20.43
N GLN A 108 -1.57 -2.03 -21.58
CA GLN A 108 -1.54 -0.62 -21.99
C GLN A 108 -2.97 -0.10 -22.19
N GLY A 109 -3.32 0.99 -21.49
CA GLY A 109 -4.64 1.61 -21.56
C GLY A 109 -5.77 0.81 -20.92
N GLY A 110 -5.44 -0.26 -20.16
CA GLY A 110 -6.41 -1.11 -19.47
C GLY A 110 -6.40 -0.92 -17.95
N THR A 111 -7.29 -1.70 -17.32
CA THR A 111 -7.37 -1.87 -15.86
C THR A 111 -6.97 -3.30 -15.48
N PRO A 112 -6.69 -3.61 -14.21
CA PRO A 112 -6.58 -4.99 -13.76
C PRO A 112 -7.81 -5.81 -14.14
N THR A 113 -7.61 -7.05 -14.58
CA THR A 113 -8.71 -7.89 -15.13
C THR A 113 -9.13 -9.04 -14.21
N GLY A 114 -8.81 -8.95 -12.90
CA GLY A 114 -9.20 -9.99 -11.96
C GLY A 114 -8.43 -9.96 -10.65
N PRO A 115 -8.68 -10.94 -9.78
CA PRO A 115 -8.01 -11.04 -8.49
C PRO A 115 -6.49 -11.18 -8.63
N GLY A 116 -5.76 -10.82 -7.57
CA GLY A 116 -4.32 -10.94 -7.49
C GLY A 116 -3.59 -9.61 -7.44
N VAL A 117 -2.26 -9.67 -7.54
CA VAL A 117 -1.40 -8.49 -7.47
C VAL A 117 -1.07 -8.00 -8.88
N TRP A 118 -1.38 -6.74 -9.13
CA TRP A 118 -1.16 -6.08 -10.41
C TRP A 118 -0.20 -4.90 -10.25
N ILE A 119 0.58 -4.62 -11.28
CA ILE A 119 1.51 -3.47 -11.27
C ILE A 119 1.33 -2.59 -12.51
N THR A 120 1.37 -1.28 -12.31
CA THR A 120 1.47 -0.28 -13.37
C THR A 120 2.28 0.92 -12.90
N ASN A 121 2.54 1.86 -13.79
CA ASN A 121 3.25 3.09 -13.44
C ASN A 121 2.28 4.25 -13.15
N TYR A 122 2.81 5.30 -12.50
CA TYR A 122 2.03 6.47 -12.12
C TYR A 122 1.44 7.22 -13.32
N GLU A 123 2.11 7.21 -14.48
CA GLU A 123 1.66 7.90 -15.69
C GLU A 123 0.41 7.26 -16.32
N ARG A 124 0.13 6.00 -15.94
CA ARG A 124 -1.02 5.25 -16.46
C ARG A 124 -2.22 5.20 -15.50
N MET A 125 -2.10 5.81 -14.34
CA MET A 125 -3.15 5.74 -13.32
C MET A 125 -4.51 6.30 -13.79
N ASP A 126 -4.51 7.22 -14.76
CA ASP A 126 -5.74 7.84 -15.28
C ASP A 126 -6.66 6.86 -16.01
N ALA A 127 -6.11 5.75 -16.50
CA ALA A 127 -6.88 4.68 -17.14
C ALA A 127 -7.42 3.64 -16.16
N ILE A 128 -7.06 3.75 -14.86
CA ILE A 128 -7.42 2.75 -13.84
C ILE A 128 -8.74 3.13 -13.17
N ASP A 129 -9.63 2.16 -13.06
CA ASP A 129 -10.80 2.27 -12.20
C ASP A 129 -10.43 1.82 -10.77
N PHE A 130 -10.30 2.77 -9.88
CA PHE A 130 -9.93 2.51 -8.48
C PHE A 130 -11.09 1.96 -7.65
N THR A 131 -12.33 2.04 -8.13
CA THR A 131 -13.51 1.55 -7.39
C THR A 131 -13.54 0.03 -7.29
N GLU A 132 -12.90 -0.66 -8.23
CA GLU A 132 -12.78 -2.12 -8.29
C GLU A 132 -11.57 -2.66 -7.49
N LEU A 133 -10.75 -1.78 -6.92
CA LEU A 133 -9.57 -2.20 -6.19
C LEU A 133 -9.88 -2.51 -4.72
N HIS A 134 -9.32 -3.62 -4.25
CA HIS A 134 -9.36 -4.02 -2.84
C HIS A 134 -8.14 -3.51 -2.09
N GLY A 135 -7.00 -3.37 -2.77
CA GLY A 135 -5.78 -2.84 -2.18
C GLY A 135 -4.99 -1.94 -3.13
N LEU A 136 -4.24 -1.01 -2.56
CA LEU A 136 -3.36 -0.09 -3.29
C LEU A 136 -2.02 0.05 -2.58
N VAL A 137 -0.94 -0.17 -3.32
CA VAL A 137 0.43 0.10 -2.88
C VAL A 137 1.00 1.24 -3.69
N LEU A 138 1.61 2.21 -3.02
CA LEU A 138 2.34 3.31 -3.65
C LEU A 138 3.84 3.11 -3.39
N ASP A 139 4.54 2.51 -4.36
CA ASP A 139 6.00 2.37 -4.28
C ASP A 139 6.67 3.69 -4.64
N GLU A 140 7.73 4.03 -3.89
CA GLU A 140 8.46 5.30 -4.03
C GLU A 140 7.51 6.53 -3.99
N SER A 141 6.66 6.59 -2.97
CA SER A 141 5.69 7.69 -2.80
C SER A 141 6.33 9.09 -2.72
N SER A 142 7.66 9.18 -2.58
CA SER A 142 8.42 10.42 -2.69
C SER A 142 8.26 11.11 -4.06
N ILE A 143 7.94 10.37 -5.11
CA ILE A 143 7.63 10.90 -6.43
C ILE A 143 6.44 11.89 -6.37
N LEU A 144 5.53 11.70 -5.42
CA LEU A 144 4.39 12.60 -5.20
C LEU A 144 4.80 14.01 -4.73
N LYS A 145 6.03 14.16 -4.23
CA LYS A 145 6.59 15.49 -3.86
C LYS A 145 7.05 16.27 -5.08
N ALA A 146 7.46 15.58 -6.13
CA ALA A 146 7.98 16.16 -7.37
C ALA A 146 6.87 16.49 -8.39
N HIS A 147 5.69 15.87 -8.26
CA HIS A 147 4.55 16.14 -9.13
C HIS A 147 3.81 17.40 -8.69
N ASP A 148 3.21 18.09 -9.67
CA ASP A 148 2.31 19.20 -9.41
C ASP A 148 1.19 18.78 -8.45
N GLY A 149 0.63 19.74 -7.72
CA GLY A 149 -0.40 19.46 -6.71
C GLY A 149 -1.62 18.70 -7.25
N LYS A 150 -1.83 18.71 -8.58
CA LYS A 150 -2.93 18.03 -9.27
C LYS A 150 -2.76 16.52 -9.27
N THR A 151 -1.60 15.99 -9.67
CA THR A 151 -1.34 14.54 -9.65
C THR A 151 -1.40 13.98 -8.23
N ARG A 152 -0.83 14.68 -7.26
CA ARG A 152 -0.94 14.31 -5.85
C ARG A 152 -2.40 14.25 -5.39
N GLN A 153 -3.20 15.28 -5.69
CA GLN A 153 -4.60 15.32 -5.29
C GLN A 153 -5.41 14.17 -5.92
N ARG A 154 -5.18 13.89 -7.19
CA ARG A 154 -5.84 12.77 -7.90
C ARG A 154 -5.54 11.42 -7.26
N ILE A 155 -4.28 11.18 -6.87
CA ILE A 155 -3.91 9.92 -6.17
C ILE A 155 -4.59 9.85 -4.81
N ILE A 156 -4.63 10.94 -4.06
CA ILE A 156 -5.32 10.99 -2.77
C ILE A 156 -6.80 10.68 -2.95
N ASP A 157 -7.46 11.31 -3.91
CA ASP A 157 -8.89 11.14 -4.16
C ASP A 157 -9.19 9.69 -4.61
N ALA A 158 -8.40 9.16 -5.54
CA ALA A 158 -8.52 7.77 -5.99
C ALA A 158 -8.29 6.76 -4.86
N ALA A 159 -7.29 7.00 -4.01
CA ALA A 159 -6.97 6.10 -2.90
C ALA A 159 -8.03 6.12 -1.79
N GLN A 160 -8.84 7.18 -1.65
CA GLN A 160 -9.83 7.27 -0.56
C GLN A 160 -10.85 6.14 -0.57
N GLY A 161 -11.25 5.67 -1.74
CA GLY A 161 -12.21 4.58 -1.93
C GLY A 161 -11.63 3.19 -1.69
N VAL A 162 -10.30 3.04 -1.76
CA VAL A 162 -9.65 1.72 -1.65
C VAL A 162 -9.57 1.30 -0.17
N PRO A 163 -10.10 0.11 0.19
CA PRO A 163 -10.15 -0.34 1.59
C PRO A 163 -8.77 -0.50 2.23
N TYR A 164 -7.85 -1.19 1.54
CA TYR A 164 -6.49 -1.48 2.03
C TYR A 164 -5.45 -0.65 1.28
N ARG A 165 -4.56 0.05 2.00
CA ARG A 165 -3.54 0.90 1.37
C ARG A 165 -2.35 1.23 2.28
#